data_15b0d46a77838ecc0ee4b7ebb42cb696
#
_entry.id   15b0d46a77838ecc0ee4b7ebb42cb696
#
_cell.length_a   1.000
_cell.length_b   1.000
_cell.length_c   1.000
_cell.angle_alpha   90.00
_cell.angle_beta   90.00
_cell.angle_gamma   90.00
#
_symmetry.space_group_name_H-M   'P 1'
#
loop_
_entity.id
_entity.type
_entity.pdbx_description
1 polymer ?
#
loop_
_entity_poly.entity_id
_entity_poly.type
_entity_poly.pdbx_seq_one_letter_code
_entity_poly.pdbx_strand_id
1 'polypeptide(L)'
;MPAFSGLFAPYWRPDARGVIVGLTRFANRKHLARAVLESTAYQTRDVADAMVADSGVEITELRVDGGMTMNELLMQFQADMLGVEVHRPKNIETTATGAAFAAGLDNGFWDDLSVLGSQTGDMKVFKPKREKEEVEALYRDWKRAIKRSLDWEDNEDEDLDF
;
A
#
# COMPACT_ATOMS: atom_id res chain seq x y z
N MET A 1 7.01 -11.65 -1.61
CA MET A 1 5.58 -11.35 -1.45
C MET A 1 5.19 -11.74 -0.02
N PRO A 2 4.76 -10.81 0.84
CA PRO A 2 4.32 -11.08 2.20
C PRO A 2 2.82 -11.43 2.21
N ALA A 3 2.48 -12.62 2.67
CA ALA A 3 1.11 -13.07 2.89
C ALA A 3 1.09 -13.85 4.22
N PHE A 4 1.34 -13.13 5.33
CA PHE A 4 1.55 -13.76 6.64
C PHE A 4 0.31 -14.48 7.17
N SER A 5 -0.87 -13.96 6.85
CA SER A 5 -2.17 -14.53 7.24
C SER A 5 -3.08 -14.65 6.01
N GLY A 6 -2.51 -15.05 4.89
CA GLY A 6 -3.20 -15.08 3.63
C GLY A 6 -3.17 -13.74 2.88
N LEU A 7 -3.91 -13.67 1.78
CA LEU A 7 -4.12 -12.48 0.97
C LEU A 7 -5.55 -11.97 1.16
N PHE A 8 -5.66 -10.71 1.56
CA PHE A 8 -6.92 -9.98 1.63
C PHE A 8 -7.32 -9.43 0.26
N ALA A 9 -8.10 -8.35 0.23
CA ALA A 9 -8.52 -7.70 -1.01
C ALA A 9 -7.33 -7.43 -1.95
N PRO A 10 -7.50 -7.63 -3.24
CA PRO A 10 -8.67 -8.16 -3.94
C PRO A 10 -8.72 -9.69 -4.06
N TYR A 11 -7.77 -10.41 -3.48
CA TYR A 11 -7.58 -11.86 -3.73
C TYR A 11 -8.47 -12.76 -2.87
N TRP A 12 -8.66 -12.41 -1.59
CA TRP A 12 -9.44 -13.17 -0.60
C TRP A 12 -9.01 -14.64 -0.52
N ARG A 13 -7.67 -14.88 -0.40
CA ARG A 13 -7.05 -16.20 -0.36
C ARG A 13 -6.42 -16.45 1.01
N PRO A 14 -7.13 -17.10 1.94
CA PRO A 14 -6.62 -17.41 3.29
C PRO A 14 -5.51 -18.48 3.27
N ASP A 15 -5.48 -19.32 2.25
CA ASP A 15 -4.50 -20.39 2.02
C ASP A 15 -3.12 -19.88 1.58
N ALA A 16 -3.02 -18.64 1.09
CA ALA A 16 -1.77 -18.08 0.64
C ALA A 16 -0.78 -17.85 1.80
N ARG A 17 0.51 -18.09 1.55
CA ARG A 17 1.60 -17.77 2.50
C ARG A 17 2.71 -16.97 1.83
N GLY A 18 3.50 -16.28 2.64
CA GLY A 18 4.61 -15.45 2.16
C GLY A 18 5.65 -16.27 1.40
N VAL A 19 6.11 -15.73 0.25
CA VAL A 19 7.13 -16.38 -0.58
C VAL A 19 8.24 -15.41 -0.97
N ILE A 20 9.44 -15.95 -1.12
CA ILE A 20 10.57 -15.27 -1.74
C ILE A 20 10.92 -16.07 -3.00
N VAL A 21 10.83 -15.43 -4.15
CA VAL A 21 11.03 -16.08 -5.46
C VAL A 21 12.11 -15.36 -6.27
N GLY A 22 12.72 -16.06 -7.22
CA GLY A 22 13.71 -15.48 -8.14
C GLY A 22 15.09 -15.26 -7.52
N LEU A 23 15.43 -15.94 -6.41
CA LEU A 23 16.76 -15.84 -5.81
C LEU A 23 17.82 -16.40 -6.74
N THR A 24 18.91 -15.65 -6.87
CA THR A 24 20.12 -16.04 -7.56
C THR A 24 21.33 -15.83 -6.64
N ARG A 25 22.53 -16.22 -7.07
CA ARG A 25 23.77 -15.95 -6.35
C ARG A 25 24.08 -14.45 -6.18
N PHE A 26 23.47 -13.61 -6.98
CA PHE A 26 23.56 -12.15 -6.92
C PHE A 26 22.73 -11.57 -5.77
N ALA A 27 21.68 -12.26 -5.33
CA ALA A 27 20.77 -11.78 -4.29
C ALA A 27 21.49 -11.70 -2.93
N ASN A 28 21.28 -10.59 -2.22
CA ASN A 28 21.83 -10.35 -0.89
C ASN A 28 20.78 -9.66 0.00
N ARG A 29 21.12 -9.43 1.28
CA ARG A 29 20.20 -8.83 2.27
C ARG A 29 19.60 -7.48 1.84
N LYS A 30 20.33 -6.67 1.06
CA LYS A 30 19.82 -5.38 0.59
C LYS A 30 18.71 -5.56 -0.45
N HIS A 31 18.85 -6.56 -1.31
CA HIS A 31 17.80 -6.92 -2.28
C HIS A 31 16.54 -7.43 -1.56
N LEU A 32 16.70 -8.25 -0.52
CA LEU A 32 15.56 -8.71 0.29
C LEU A 32 14.84 -7.56 0.99
N ALA A 33 15.60 -6.67 1.66
CA ALA A 33 15.04 -5.49 2.31
C ALA A 33 14.29 -4.59 1.31
N ARG A 34 14.86 -4.38 0.11
CA ARG A 34 14.21 -3.63 -0.96
C ARG A 34 12.93 -4.29 -1.44
N ALA A 35 12.95 -5.60 -1.65
CA ALA A 35 11.78 -6.35 -2.08
C ALA A 35 10.63 -6.28 -1.07
N VAL A 36 10.94 -6.26 0.23
CA VAL A 36 9.93 -6.06 1.30
C VAL A 36 9.29 -4.67 1.20
N LEU A 37 10.07 -3.61 1.02
CA LEU A 37 9.53 -2.25 0.86
C LEU A 37 8.66 -2.15 -0.41
N GLU A 38 9.17 -2.63 -1.54
CA GLU A 38 8.45 -2.58 -2.82
C GLU A 38 7.17 -3.40 -2.81
N SER A 39 7.12 -4.48 -2.02
CA SER A 39 5.91 -5.32 -1.91
C SER A 39 4.70 -4.55 -1.38
N THR A 40 4.90 -3.56 -0.51
CA THR A 40 3.83 -2.70 -0.01
C THR A 40 3.23 -1.88 -1.15
N ALA A 41 4.07 -1.32 -2.04
CA ALA A 41 3.59 -0.54 -3.17
C ALA A 41 2.82 -1.40 -4.20
N TYR A 42 3.25 -2.64 -4.43
CA TYR A 42 2.52 -3.57 -5.28
C TYR A 42 1.15 -3.93 -4.69
N GLN A 43 1.08 -4.22 -3.39
CA GLN A 43 -0.20 -4.50 -2.72
C GLN A 43 -1.14 -3.30 -2.76
N THR A 44 -0.61 -2.10 -2.57
CA THR A 44 -1.41 -0.87 -2.69
C THR A 44 -1.97 -0.73 -4.12
N ARG A 45 -1.18 -1.04 -5.15
CA ARG A 45 -1.66 -1.04 -6.53
C ARG A 45 -2.75 -2.08 -6.75
N ASP A 46 -2.60 -3.29 -6.22
CA ASP A 46 -3.64 -4.33 -6.32
C ASP A 46 -4.99 -3.83 -5.79
N VAL A 47 -4.97 -3.15 -4.64
CA VAL A 47 -6.18 -2.58 -4.02
C VAL A 47 -6.71 -1.39 -4.83
N ALA A 48 -5.83 -0.50 -5.27
CA ALA A 48 -6.19 0.67 -6.06
C ALA A 48 -6.85 0.28 -7.39
N ASP A 49 -6.27 -0.67 -8.11
CA ASP A 49 -6.82 -1.21 -9.36
C ASP A 49 -8.22 -1.82 -9.14
N ALA A 50 -8.42 -2.54 -8.03
CA ALA A 50 -9.72 -3.10 -7.67
C ALA A 50 -10.74 -2.00 -7.34
N MET A 51 -10.33 -0.97 -6.59
CA MET A 51 -11.22 0.18 -6.26
C MET A 51 -11.66 0.91 -7.52
N VAL A 52 -10.76 1.13 -8.49
CA VAL A 52 -11.10 1.74 -9.77
C VAL A 52 -12.06 0.84 -10.57
N ALA A 53 -11.79 -0.47 -10.60
CA ALA A 53 -12.66 -1.42 -11.31
C ALA A 53 -14.08 -1.47 -10.72
N ASP A 54 -14.21 -1.41 -9.39
CA ASP A 54 -15.51 -1.49 -8.71
C ASP A 54 -16.29 -0.17 -8.77
N SER A 55 -15.59 0.97 -8.65
CA SER A 55 -16.24 2.29 -8.58
C SER A 55 -16.38 2.98 -9.94
N GLY A 56 -15.56 2.64 -10.91
CA GLY A 56 -15.43 3.38 -12.18
C GLY A 56 -14.79 4.76 -12.03
N VAL A 57 -14.22 5.07 -10.85
CA VAL A 57 -13.60 6.38 -10.56
C VAL A 57 -12.08 6.25 -10.58
N GLU A 58 -11.43 7.02 -11.45
CA GLU A 58 -9.97 7.08 -11.55
C GLU A 58 -9.36 7.69 -10.29
N ILE A 59 -8.27 7.09 -9.82
CA ILE A 59 -7.45 7.66 -8.74
C ILE A 59 -6.51 8.70 -9.35
N THR A 60 -6.62 9.94 -8.91
CA THR A 60 -5.80 11.06 -9.41
C THR A 60 -4.62 11.41 -8.50
N GLU A 61 -4.73 11.09 -7.22
CA GLU A 61 -3.68 11.26 -6.20
C GLU A 61 -3.83 10.24 -5.10
N LEU A 62 -2.75 9.92 -4.41
CA LEU A 62 -2.76 9.11 -3.19
C LEU A 62 -2.25 9.91 -2.00
N ARG A 63 -3.06 10.07 -0.97
CA ARG A 63 -2.64 10.64 0.31
C ARG A 63 -2.24 9.55 1.27
N VAL A 64 -1.08 9.72 1.91
CA VAL A 64 -0.46 8.70 2.77
C VAL A 64 -0.08 9.26 4.12
N ASP A 65 -0.18 8.44 5.16
CA ASP A 65 0.25 8.76 6.51
C ASP A 65 0.86 7.57 7.25
N GLY A 66 1.28 7.77 8.49
CA GLY A 66 1.87 6.74 9.32
C GLY A 66 3.37 6.53 9.10
N GLY A 67 3.99 5.75 10.00
CA GLY A 67 5.45 5.61 10.10
C GLY A 67 6.16 5.09 8.85
N MET A 68 5.54 4.19 8.08
CA MET A 68 6.14 3.66 6.85
C MET A 68 6.35 4.73 5.78
N THR A 69 5.55 5.78 5.78
CA THR A 69 5.61 6.87 4.80
C THR A 69 6.87 7.73 4.92
N MET A 70 7.60 7.60 6.03
CA MET A 70 8.91 8.25 6.19
C MET A 70 9.98 7.69 5.26
N ASN A 71 9.78 6.48 4.73
CA ASN A 71 10.70 5.89 3.76
C ASN A 71 10.46 6.49 2.37
N GLU A 72 11.36 7.37 1.95
CA GLU A 72 11.24 8.08 0.67
C GLU A 72 11.39 7.18 -0.55
N LEU A 73 12.14 6.08 -0.43
CA LEU A 73 12.25 5.09 -1.49
C LEU A 73 10.90 4.40 -1.72
N LEU A 74 10.21 4.02 -0.64
CA LEU A 74 8.86 3.47 -0.73
C LEU A 74 7.88 4.47 -1.33
N MET A 75 7.90 5.73 -0.88
CA MET A 75 6.99 6.75 -1.40
C MET A 75 7.21 7.03 -2.89
N GLN A 76 8.46 7.12 -3.33
CA GLN A 76 8.75 7.29 -4.75
C GLN A 76 8.31 6.06 -5.56
N PHE A 77 8.60 4.87 -5.06
CA PHE A 77 8.18 3.64 -5.74
C PHE A 77 6.65 3.48 -5.77
N GLN A 78 5.97 3.94 -4.73
CA GLN A 78 4.50 3.98 -4.69
C GLN A 78 3.92 4.90 -5.77
N ALA A 79 4.49 6.11 -5.93
CA ALA A 79 4.10 7.03 -7.00
C ALA A 79 4.34 6.43 -8.38
N ASP A 80 5.52 5.82 -8.59
CA ASP A 80 5.86 5.15 -9.85
C ASP A 80 4.87 4.01 -10.16
N MET A 81 4.53 3.21 -9.15
CA MET A 81 3.69 2.00 -9.30
C MET A 81 2.23 2.33 -9.62
N LEU A 82 1.71 3.41 -9.04
CA LEU A 82 0.33 3.88 -9.28
C LEU A 82 0.22 4.82 -10.48
N GLY A 83 1.32 5.44 -10.91
CA GLY A 83 1.30 6.45 -11.97
C GLY A 83 0.65 7.77 -11.56
N VAL A 84 0.47 8.02 -10.25
CA VAL A 84 -0.15 9.24 -9.71
C VAL A 84 0.74 9.89 -8.64
N GLU A 85 0.46 11.14 -8.31
CA GLU A 85 1.17 11.82 -7.23
C GLU A 85 0.85 11.19 -5.86
N VAL A 86 1.88 10.99 -5.03
CA VAL A 86 1.74 10.57 -3.63
C VAL A 86 2.03 11.76 -2.72
N HIS A 87 1.07 12.11 -1.89
CA HIS A 87 1.08 13.26 -1.01
C HIS A 87 1.24 12.82 0.44
N ARG A 88 2.38 13.19 1.06
CA ARG A 88 2.68 12.90 2.46
C ARG A 88 2.64 14.18 3.28
N PRO A 89 1.80 14.29 4.33
CA PRO A 89 1.78 15.45 5.21
C PRO A 89 3.06 15.53 6.02
N LYS A 90 3.40 16.74 6.48
CA LYS A 90 4.55 16.97 7.38
C LYS A 90 4.34 16.24 8.71
N ASN A 91 3.13 16.31 9.25
CA ASN A 91 2.73 15.51 10.41
C ASN A 91 2.10 14.20 9.92
N ILE A 92 2.77 13.08 10.19
CA ILE A 92 2.35 11.74 9.77
C ILE A 92 1.44 11.05 10.80
N GLU A 93 1.22 11.68 11.97
CA GLU A 93 0.34 11.16 13.04
C GLU A 93 -1.10 11.68 12.85
N THR A 94 -1.69 11.41 11.69
CA THR A 94 -3.01 11.97 11.32
C THR A 94 -4.14 11.43 12.17
N THR A 95 -4.05 10.19 12.64
CA THR A 95 -5.04 9.59 13.54
C THR A 95 -5.12 10.36 14.87
N ALA A 96 -3.96 10.59 15.52
CA ALA A 96 -3.90 11.37 16.75
C ALA A 96 -4.34 12.82 16.53
N THR A 97 -3.94 13.41 15.40
CA THR A 97 -4.36 14.77 15.01
C THR A 97 -5.87 14.84 14.80
N GLY A 98 -6.46 13.86 14.13
CA GLY A 98 -7.91 13.79 13.93
C GLY A 98 -8.69 13.69 15.24
N ALA A 99 -8.22 12.85 16.17
CA ALA A 99 -8.81 12.76 17.52
C ALA A 99 -8.72 14.08 18.28
N ALA A 100 -7.55 14.77 18.21
CA ALA A 100 -7.37 16.09 18.83
C ALA A 100 -8.29 17.13 18.21
N PHE A 101 -8.48 17.11 16.88
CA PHE A 101 -9.40 18.00 16.18
C PHE A 101 -10.85 17.78 16.61
N ALA A 102 -11.29 16.53 16.70
CA ALA A 102 -12.63 16.20 17.16
C ALA A 102 -12.88 16.72 18.60
N ALA A 103 -11.93 16.47 19.52
CA ALA A 103 -12.03 16.96 20.88
C ALA A 103 -11.99 18.49 20.97
N GLY A 104 -11.17 19.14 20.16
CA GLY A 104 -11.06 20.61 20.13
C GLY A 104 -12.32 21.29 19.61
N LEU A 105 -12.98 20.71 18.61
CA LEU A 105 -14.27 21.20 18.12
C LEU A 105 -15.38 21.03 19.18
N ASP A 106 -15.42 19.86 19.83
CA ASP A 106 -16.43 19.58 20.87
C ASP A 106 -16.30 20.55 22.07
N ASN A 107 -15.05 20.87 22.47
CA ASN A 107 -14.77 21.79 23.57
C ASN A 107 -14.81 23.28 23.16
N GLY A 108 -15.09 23.61 21.90
CA GLY A 108 -15.08 25.01 21.42
C GLY A 108 -13.67 25.63 21.34
N PHE A 109 -12.61 24.81 21.27
CA PHE A 109 -11.25 25.32 21.02
C PHE A 109 -11.08 25.81 19.58
N TRP A 110 -11.76 25.19 18.63
CA TRP A 110 -11.96 25.66 17.26
C TRP A 110 -13.45 25.83 16.98
N ASP A 111 -13.79 26.91 16.28
CA ASP A 111 -15.17 27.26 16.02
C ASP A 111 -15.86 26.33 15.02
N ASP A 112 -15.12 25.88 14.00
CA ASP A 112 -15.63 24.97 12.98
C ASP A 112 -14.51 24.21 12.21
N LEU A 113 -14.93 23.28 11.34
CA LEU A 113 -14.03 22.44 10.52
C LEU A 113 -13.18 23.27 9.53
N SER A 114 -13.62 24.44 9.09
CA SER A 114 -12.88 25.24 8.10
C SER A 114 -11.54 25.70 8.61
N VAL A 115 -11.43 25.94 9.93
CA VAL A 115 -10.18 26.33 10.59
C VAL A 115 -9.13 25.22 10.51
N LEU A 116 -9.55 23.96 10.51
CA LEU A 116 -8.66 22.81 10.54
C LEU A 116 -7.93 22.59 9.21
N GLY A 117 -8.52 23.01 8.10
CA GLY A 117 -7.89 22.92 6.77
C GLY A 117 -6.53 23.61 6.70
N SER A 118 -6.37 24.74 7.43
CA SER A 118 -5.11 25.47 7.54
C SER A 118 -4.08 24.80 8.45
N GLN A 119 -4.50 23.87 9.31
CA GLN A 119 -3.64 23.18 10.28
C GLN A 119 -2.96 21.92 9.68
N THR A 120 -3.40 21.44 8.52
CA THR A 120 -2.84 20.24 7.88
C THR A 120 -1.42 20.44 7.33
N GLY A 121 -0.98 21.70 7.17
CA GLY A 121 0.40 22.06 6.80
C GLY A 121 0.81 21.66 5.38
N ASP A 122 2.11 21.84 5.10
CA ASP A 122 2.70 21.50 3.81
C ASP A 122 2.75 20.00 3.59
N MET A 123 2.53 19.57 2.36
CA MET A 123 2.67 18.17 1.93
C MET A 123 3.94 17.99 1.10
N LYS A 124 4.68 16.91 1.34
CA LYS A 124 5.72 16.45 0.43
C LYS A 124 5.08 15.62 -0.67
N VAL A 125 5.33 16.02 -1.93
CA VAL A 125 4.77 15.37 -3.10
C VAL A 125 5.84 14.53 -3.80
N PHE A 126 5.51 13.28 -4.09
CA PHE A 126 6.31 12.36 -4.89
C PHE A 126 5.59 12.15 -6.23
N LYS A 127 6.27 12.48 -7.33
CA LYS A 127 5.72 12.34 -8.68
C LYS A 127 6.25 11.08 -9.35
N PRO A 128 5.47 10.41 -10.20
CA PRO A 128 5.95 9.28 -11.00
C PRO A 128 7.18 9.67 -11.83
N LYS A 129 8.17 8.77 -11.88
CA LYS A 129 9.44 8.98 -12.63
C LYS A 129 9.77 7.83 -13.57
N ARG A 130 9.14 6.65 -13.38
CA ARG A 130 9.39 5.49 -14.22
C ARG A 130 8.47 5.48 -15.42
N GLU A 131 9.00 4.94 -16.52
CA GLU A 131 8.20 4.71 -17.71
C GLU A 131 7.15 3.61 -17.46
N LYS A 132 5.99 3.74 -18.07
CA LYS A 132 4.85 2.82 -17.86
C LYS A 132 5.22 1.39 -18.19
N GLU A 133 5.99 1.16 -19.23
CA GLU A 133 6.43 -0.18 -19.66
C GLU A 133 7.28 -0.87 -18.60
N GLU A 134 8.17 -0.13 -17.92
CA GLU A 134 8.98 -0.64 -16.81
C GLU A 134 8.10 -1.02 -15.63
N VAL A 135 7.17 -0.15 -15.25
CA VAL A 135 6.23 -0.39 -14.15
C VAL A 135 5.39 -1.63 -14.43
N GLU A 136 4.85 -1.77 -15.63
CA GLU A 136 4.05 -2.95 -15.99
C GLU A 136 4.87 -4.24 -16.03
N ALA A 137 6.15 -4.18 -16.38
CA ALA A 137 7.03 -5.35 -16.31
C ALA A 137 7.23 -5.82 -14.86
N LEU A 138 7.52 -4.87 -13.96
CA LEU A 138 7.67 -5.14 -12.53
C LEU A 138 6.37 -5.70 -11.91
N TYR A 139 5.24 -5.13 -12.28
CA TYR A 139 3.95 -5.56 -11.76
C TYR A 139 3.54 -6.96 -12.27
N ARG A 140 3.88 -7.32 -13.51
CA ARG A 140 3.71 -8.70 -14.01
C ARG A 140 4.49 -9.70 -13.17
N ASP A 141 5.73 -9.36 -12.76
CA ASP A 141 6.53 -10.25 -11.92
C ASP A 141 5.93 -10.37 -10.51
N TRP A 142 5.36 -9.28 -9.96
CA TRP A 142 4.58 -9.33 -8.73
C TRP A 142 3.40 -10.30 -8.83
N LYS A 143 2.58 -10.20 -9.88
CA LYS A 143 1.45 -11.11 -10.12
C LYS A 143 1.90 -12.59 -10.25
N ARG A 144 3.11 -12.82 -10.81
CA ARG A 144 3.69 -14.17 -10.86
C ARG A 144 4.09 -14.69 -9.48
N ALA A 145 4.56 -13.80 -8.58
CA ALA A 145 4.88 -14.15 -7.21
C ALA A 145 3.62 -14.51 -6.42
N ILE A 146 2.54 -13.73 -6.58
CA ILE A 146 1.24 -14.04 -5.98
C ILE A 146 0.79 -15.46 -6.36
N LYS A 147 0.79 -15.80 -7.66
CA LYS A 147 0.39 -17.14 -8.12
C LYS A 147 1.19 -18.29 -7.47
N ARG A 148 2.40 -18.03 -6.99
CA ARG A 148 3.26 -19.02 -6.32
C ARG A 148 3.05 -19.09 -4.82
N SER A 149 2.27 -18.20 -4.26
CA SER A 149 1.93 -18.17 -2.83
C SER A 149 0.57 -18.78 -2.53
N LEU A 150 -0.21 -19.07 -3.58
CA LEU A 150 -1.53 -19.67 -3.46
C LEU A 150 -1.41 -21.18 -3.20
N ASP A 151 -2.47 -21.76 -2.67
CA ASP A 151 -2.61 -23.21 -2.43
C ASP A 151 -1.47 -23.73 -1.53
N TRP A 152 -1.03 -22.91 -0.55
CA TRP A 152 0.02 -23.29 0.39
C TRP A 152 -0.50 -24.05 1.59
N GLU A 153 -1.63 -23.62 2.13
CA GLU A 153 -2.34 -24.33 3.19
C GLU A 153 -3.44 -25.17 2.55
N ASP A 154 -3.50 -26.44 2.92
CA ASP A 154 -4.62 -27.30 2.58
C ASP A 154 -5.86 -26.79 3.31
N ASN A 155 -6.95 -26.58 2.62
CA ASN A 155 -8.25 -26.35 3.24
C ASN A 155 -8.75 -27.69 3.79
N GLU A 156 -8.36 -28.02 5.01
CA GLU A 156 -8.80 -29.27 5.71
C GLU A 156 -10.34 -29.34 5.89
N ASP A 157 -11.08 -28.28 5.55
CA ASP A 157 -12.54 -28.21 5.72
C ASP A 157 -13.33 -28.79 4.53
N GLU A 158 -12.71 -29.22 3.44
CA GLU A 158 -13.44 -29.84 2.31
C GLU A 158 -13.64 -31.37 2.45
N ASP A 159 -12.98 -32.04 3.42
CA ASP A 159 -13.06 -33.50 3.59
C ASP A 159 -13.86 -33.94 4.83
N LEU A 160 -14.63 -33.06 5.44
CA LEU A 160 -15.60 -33.46 6.50
C LEU A 160 -16.98 -33.73 5.89
N ASP A 161 -17.04 -34.69 4.99
CA ASP A 161 -18.29 -35.42 4.68
C ASP A 161 -18.68 -36.29 5.88
N PHE A 162 -19.66 -35.82 6.65
CA PHE A 162 -20.36 -36.59 7.67
C PHE A 162 -21.61 -37.23 7.10
#